data_134a724289a2bc9367c12a0fdf1eeaf8
#
_entry.id   134a724289a2bc9367c12a0fdf1eeaf8
#
_cell.length_a   1.000
_cell.length_b   1.000
_cell.length_c   1.000
_cell.angle_alpha   90.00
_cell.angle_beta   90.00
_cell.angle_gamma   90.00
#
_symmetry.space_group_name_H-M   'P 1'
#
loop_
_entity.id
_entity.type
_entity.pdbx_description
1 polymer ?
#
loop_
_entity_poly.entity_id
_entity_poly.type
_entity_poly.pdbx_seq_one_letter_code
_entity_poly.pdbx_strand_id
1 'polypeptide(L)'
;ARGAGNARQGTYLMSDFKGITQDTLFLMQLNRFNDSKAFYEENKEKIKANMTVPMRQIAASLSDMMLDIDPFMNTIPTKMVSRVRRDTRYTHDKHLYRENMWIMFMRPKKEWHMYPCMWFEVTPQAWSCGVGTYEVSADYMEVFREHLRNDPEGFKKAVKSALSTGAMLDAECYKRPKPDCPAGLENFYNAKYLYFAFASDELSDIGNDGIITRLEGIYKKFAPMYRFLRDVSDDYFKTHQ
;
A
#
# COMPACT_ATOMS: atom_id res chain seq x y z
N ALA A 1 -29.82 -3.37 -18.51
CA ALA A 1 -29.48 -1.96 -18.74
C ALA A 1 -29.77 -1.17 -17.47
N ARG A 2 -28.76 -0.91 -16.63
CA ARG A 2 -28.84 0.10 -15.57
C ARG A 2 -27.54 0.91 -15.62
N GLY A 3 -27.73 2.23 -15.76
CA GLY A 3 -26.76 3.21 -16.14
C GLY A 3 -25.48 3.26 -15.31
N ALA A 4 -24.39 3.37 -16.03
CA ALA A 4 -23.10 3.75 -15.52
C ALA A 4 -23.21 5.16 -14.92
N GLY A 5 -23.11 5.25 -13.60
CA GLY A 5 -22.98 6.51 -12.89
C GLY A 5 -21.66 7.17 -13.28
N ASN A 6 -21.75 8.20 -14.09
CA ASN A 6 -20.64 9.06 -14.53
C ASN A 6 -20.15 9.88 -13.32
N ALA A 7 -19.32 9.26 -12.46
CA ALA A 7 -18.59 9.98 -11.44
C ALA A 7 -17.55 10.85 -12.16
N ARG A 8 -17.67 12.19 -12.02
CA ARG A 8 -16.68 13.15 -12.48
C ARG A 8 -15.31 12.78 -11.93
N GLN A 9 -14.55 11.98 -12.68
CA GLN A 9 -13.12 11.82 -12.50
C GLN A 9 -12.54 13.20 -12.86
N GLY A 10 -12.11 13.93 -11.83
CA GLY A 10 -11.27 15.10 -12.06
C GLY A 10 -10.05 14.60 -12.82
N THR A 11 -9.92 15.03 -14.07
CA THR A 11 -8.82 14.66 -14.95
C THR A 11 -7.52 15.15 -14.30
N TYR A 12 -6.80 14.27 -13.62
CA TYR A 12 -5.45 14.54 -13.14
C TYR A 12 -4.53 14.41 -14.37
N LEU A 13 -4.28 15.56 -15.04
CA LEU A 13 -3.45 15.60 -16.24
C LEU A 13 -2.01 15.24 -15.84
N MET A 14 -1.48 14.19 -16.44
CA MET A 14 -0.09 13.74 -16.28
C MET A 14 0.93 14.78 -16.77
N SER A 15 0.52 15.66 -17.69
CA SER A 15 1.39 16.72 -18.24
C SER A 15 2.00 17.65 -17.20
N ASP A 16 1.42 17.72 -16.00
CA ASP A 16 1.85 18.63 -14.93
C ASP A 16 2.48 17.93 -13.74
N PHE A 17 2.65 16.59 -13.78
CA PHE A 17 3.28 15.85 -12.71
C PHE A 17 4.80 16.08 -12.71
N LYS A 18 5.30 16.65 -11.62
CA LYS A 18 6.73 17.00 -11.44
C LYS A 18 7.45 16.13 -10.40
N GLY A 19 6.83 15.05 -9.95
CA GLY A 19 7.36 14.25 -8.84
C GLY A 19 6.97 14.80 -7.47
N ILE A 20 7.55 14.19 -6.44
CA ILE A 20 7.49 14.63 -5.04
C ILE A 20 8.75 15.47 -4.79
N THR A 21 8.59 16.79 -4.82
CA THR A 21 9.73 17.71 -4.77
C THR A 21 10.24 17.96 -3.34
N GLN A 22 11.43 18.55 -3.20
CA GLN A 22 11.95 19.00 -1.91
C GLN A 22 10.99 19.98 -1.21
N ASP A 23 10.34 20.86 -1.97
CA ASP A 23 9.32 21.78 -1.42
C ASP A 23 8.13 21.00 -0.83
N THR A 24 7.74 19.86 -1.44
CA THR A 24 6.71 18.99 -0.89
C THR A 24 7.14 18.42 0.45
N LEU A 25 8.35 17.85 0.53
CA LEU A 25 8.88 17.23 1.75
C LEU A 25 9.05 18.29 2.87
N PHE A 26 9.56 19.45 2.54
CA PHE A 26 9.69 20.55 3.48
C PHE A 26 8.30 21.02 4.01
N LEU A 27 7.33 21.14 3.12
CA LEU A 27 5.96 21.54 3.49
C LEU A 27 5.29 20.50 4.40
N MET A 28 5.55 19.20 4.20
CA MET A 28 5.08 18.13 5.08
C MET A 28 5.63 18.33 6.50
N GLN A 29 6.95 18.51 6.64
CA GLN A 29 7.60 18.76 7.93
C GLN A 29 7.07 20.04 8.59
N LEU A 30 6.96 21.12 7.83
CA LEU A 30 6.51 22.41 8.35
C LEU A 30 5.06 22.34 8.85
N ASN A 31 4.18 21.67 8.12
CA ASN A 31 2.79 21.45 8.54
C ASN A 31 2.69 20.60 9.81
N ARG A 32 3.52 19.56 9.93
CA ARG A 32 3.62 18.72 11.13
C ARG A 32 4.20 19.49 12.32
N PHE A 33 5.24 20.30 12.10
CA PHE A 33 5.90 21.09 13.14
C PHE A 33 4.97 22.15 13.74
N ASN A 34 4.25 22.90 12.88
CA ASN A 34 3.29 23.90 13.35
C ASN A 34 2.08 23.26 14.03
N ASP A 35 1.63 22.11 13.56
CA ASP A 35 0.49 21.33 14.05
C ASP A 35 -0.76 22.18 14.38
N SER A 36 -1.03 23.20 13.60
CA SER A 36 -2.01 24.23 13.83
C SER A 36 -3.06 24.29 12.74
N LYS A 37 -4.35 24.34 13.14
CA LYS A 37 -5.45 24.54 12.19
C LYS A 37 -5.32 25.86 11.44
N ALA A 38 -4.87 26.92 12.09
CA ALA A 38 -4.67 28.25 11.47
C ALA A 38 -3.62 28.15 10.37
N PHE A 39 -2.44 27.58 10.67
CA PHE A 39 -1.40 27.35 9.67
C PHE A 39 -1.88 26.52 8.49
N TYR A 40 -2.62 25.42 8.76
CA TYR A 40 -3.16 24.58 7.70
C TYR A 40 -4.14 25.34 6.79
N GLU A 41 -5.08 26.08 7.35
CA GLU A 41 -6.07 26.83 6.54
C GLU A 41 -5.39 27.95 5.72
N GLU A 42 -4.39 28.63 6.26
CA GLU A 42 -3.59 29.63 5.55
C GLU A 42 -2.81 29.01 4.36
N ASN A 43 -2.27 27.79 4.54
CA ASN A 43 -1.44 27.12 3.54
C ASN A 43 -2.19 26.05 2.73
N LYS A 44 -3.51 25.93 2.89
CA LYS A 44 -4.32 24.82 2.37
C LYS A 44 -4.17 24.55 0.89
N GLU A 45 -4.22 25.59 0.05
CA GLU A 45 -4.08 25.42 -1.40
C GLU A 45 -2.65 25.00 -1.78
N LYS A 46 -1.64 25.52 -1.09
CA LYS A 46 -0.24 25.11 -1.28
C LYS A 46 -0.04 23.64 -0.85
N ILE A 47 -0.59 23.24 0.30
CA ILE A 47 -0.55 21.86 0.79
C ILE A 47 -1.27 20.94 -0.19
N LYS A 48 -2.43 21.32 -0.69
CA LYS A 48 -3.16 20.54 -1.68
C LYS A 48 -2.37 20.38 -2.99
N ALA A 49 -1.82 21.45 -3.51
CA ALA A 49 -1.07 21.44 -4.77
C ALA A 49 0.21 20.61 -4.69
N ASN A 50 0.97 20.74 -3.59
CA ASN A 50 2.29 20.11 -3.47
C ASN A 50 2.30 18.74 -2.78
N MET A 51 1.27 18.41 -1.97
CA MET A 51 1.22 17.12 -1.28
C MET A 51 0.12 16.21 -1.85
N THR A 52 -1.13 16.70 -1.91
CA THR A 52 -2.27 15.83 -2.22
C THR A 52 -2.38 15.56 -3.72
N VAL A 53 -2.17 16.55 -4.58
CA VAL A 53 -2.31 16.42 -6.03
C VAL A 53 -1.26 15.47 -6.60
N PRO A 54 0.05 15.59 -6.31
CA PRO A 54 1.06 14.65 -6.80
C PRO A 54 0.76 13.19 -6.41
N MET A 55 0.39 12.93 -5.16
CA MET A 55 0.02 11.59 -4.72
C MET A 55 -1.19 11.03 -5.48
N ARG A 56 -2.19 11.88 -5.79
CA ARG A 56 -3.35 11.46 -6.59
C ARG A 56 -3.00 11.22 -8.05
N GLN A 57 -2.04 11.95 -8.61
CA GLN A 57 -1.53 11.72 -9.96
C GLN A 57 -0.82 10.36 -10.05
N ILE A 58 0.05 10.04 -9.10
CA ILE A 58 0.68 8.70 -9.00
C ILE A 58 -0.40 7.61 -8.89
N ALA A 59 -1.38 7.78 -8.00
CA ALA A 59 -2.47 6.81 -7.83
C ALA A 59 -3.27 6.60 -9.12
N ALA A 60 -3.58 7.67 -9.85
CA ALA A 60 -4.31 7.61 -11.11
C ALA A 60 -3.49 6.89 -12.20
N SER A 61 -2.19 7.19 -12.31
CA SER A 61 -1.30 6.60 -13.31
C SER A 61 -1.14 5.09 -13.16
N LEU A 62 -1.16 4.60 -11.93
CA LEU A 62 -1.02 3.18 -11.62
C LEU A 62 -2.34 2.41 -11.65
N SER A 63 -3.48 3.09 -11.80
CA SER A 63 -4.81 2.48 -11.63
C SER A 63 -5.10 1.35 -12.61
N ASP A 64 -4.77 1.51 -13.90
CA ASP A 64 -5.03 0.49 -14.92
C ASP A 64 -4.23 -0.78 -14.63
N MET A 65 -2.94 -0.63 -14.30
CA MET A 65 -2.11 -1.77 -13.90
C MET A 65 -2.64 -2.47 -12.64
N MET A 66 -3.16 -1.72 -11.68
CA MET A 66 -3.75 -2.30 -10.46
C MET A 66 -5.02 -3.09 -10.77
N LEU A 67 -5.84 -2.63 -11.71
CA LEU A 67 -7.02 -3.38 -12.18
C LEU A 67 -6.64 -4.65 -12.95
N ASP A 68 -5.50 -4.69 -13.64
CA ASP A 68 -4.96 -5.90 -14.27
C ASP A 68 -4.49 -6.93 -13.22
N ILE A 69 -4.09 -6.47 -12.03
CA ILE A 69 -3.68 -7.35 -10.93
C ILE A 69 -4.91 -7.90 -10.20
N ASP A 70 -5.86 -7.02 -9.86
CA ASP A 70 -7.14 -7.36 -9.24
C ASP A 70 -8.23 -6.38 -9.72
N PRO A 71 -9.21 -6.85 -10.52
CA PRO A 71 -10.27 -6.00 -11.08
C PRO A 71 -11.21 -5.39 -10.04
N PHE A 72 -11.14 -5.85 -8.78
CA PHE A 72 -11.93 -5.32 -7.68
C PHE A 72 -11.20 -4.26 -6.86
N MET A 73 -9.96 -3.90 -7.20
CA MET A 73 -9.25 -2.82 -6.52
C MET A 73 -9.97 -1.47 -6.69
N ASN A 74 -9.93 -0.68 -5.62
CA ASN A 74 -10.41 0.70 -5.69
C ASN A 74 -9.39 1.56 -6.45
N THR A 75 -9.83 2.24 -7.50
CA THR A 75 -9.01 3.11 -8.34
C THR A 75 -9.41 4.58 -8.26
N ILE A 76 -10.22 4.97 -7.27
CA ILE A 76 -10.62 6.36 -7.06
C ILE A 76 -9.52 7.07 -6.25
N PRO A 77 -8.70 7.97 -6.84
CA PRO A 77 -7.53 8.56 -6.16
C PRO A 77 -7.85 9.25 -4.84
N THR A 78 -9.03 9.86 -4.71
CA THR A 78 -9.45 10.52 -3.46
C THR A 78 -9.75 9.55 -2.33
N LYS A 79 -9.95 8.25 -2.63
CA LYS A 79 -10.16 7.19 -1.65
C LYS A 79 -8.90 6.38 -1.35
N MET A 80 -7.90 6.46 -2.24
CA MET A 80 -6.64 5.74 -2.14
C MET A 80 -5.59 6.53 -1.37
N VAL A 81 -5.55 7.85 -1.56
CA VAL A 81 -4.55 8.73 -0.95
C VAL A 81 -4.96 9.12 0.48
N SER A 82 -4.00 9.05 1.38
CA SER A 82 -4.17 9.43 2.78
C SER A 82 -4.58 10.90 2.90
N ARG A 83 -5.28 11.22 3.99
CA ARG A 83 -5.58 12.60 4.36
C ARG A 83 -4.36 13.23 5.04
N VAL A 84 -4.10 14.50 4.77
CA VAL A 84 -3.07 15.29 5.47
C VAL A 84 -3.39 15.37 6.97
N ARG A 85 -4.67 15.55 7.33
CA ARG A 85 -5.12 15.56 8.72
C ARG A 85 -5.29 14.13 9.24
N ARG A 86 -4.79 13.90 10.46
CA ARG A 86 -4.93 12.63 11.18
C ARG A 86 -6.32 12.48 11.81
N ASP A 87 -6.72 11.22 11.98
CA ASP A 87 -7.78 10.87 12.91
C ASP A 87 -7.16 10.60 14.28
N THR A 88 -7.31 11.54 15.21
CA THR A 88 -6.68 11.48 16.53
C THR A 88 -7.57 10.85 17.60
N ARG A 89 -8.76 10.36 17.24
CA ARG A 89 -9.73 9.83 18.20
C ARG A 89 -9.20 8.59 18.94
N TYR A 90 -8.50 7.72 18.21
CA TYR A 90 -8.07 6.41 18.71
C TYR A 90 -6.54 6.25 18.83
N THR A 91 -5.77 7.34 18.77
CA THR A 91 -4.30 7.31 18.85
C THR A 91 -3.80 8.06 20.08
N HIS A 92 -2.68 7.61 20.67
CA HIS A 92 -2.00 8.33 21.75
C HIS A 92 -1.34 9.62 21.23
N ASP A 93 -0.78 9.60 20.03
CA ASP A 93 -0.25 10.79 19.38
C ASP A 93 -1.39 11.70 18.93
N LYS A 94 -1.47 12.89 19.53
CA LYS A 94 -2.54 13.88 19.33
C LYS A 94 -2.22 14.95 18.29
N HIS A 95 -1.07 14.89 17.62
CA HIS A 95 -0.81 15.80 16.52
C HIS A 95 -1.88 15.72 15.44
N LEU A 96 -2.29 16.86 14.94
CA LEU A 96 -3.41 17.01 14.00
C LEU A 96 -3.02 16.62 12.58
N TYR A 97 -1.75 16.79 12.22
CA TYR A 97 -1.27 16.61 10.86
C TYR A 97 -0.20 15.52 10.76
N ARG A 98 -0.13 14.90 9.58
CA ARG A 98 0.84 13.86 9.25
C ARG A 98 2.14 14.47 8.75
N GLU A 99 3.23 13.77 9.00
CA GLU A 99 4.50 13.99 8.32
C GLU A 99 4.74 13.00 7.17
N ASN A 100 3.78 12.11 6.91
CA ASN A 100 3.81 11.12 5.83
C ASN A 100 2.52 11.18 5.00
N MET A 101 2.66 10.77 3.74
CA MET A 101 1.53 10.56 2.84
C MET A 101 1.66 9.18 2.20
N TRP A 102 0.53 8.48 2.04
CA TRP A 102 0.52 7.18 1.37
C TRP A 102 -0.62 7.03 0.39
N ILE A 103 -0.44 6.09 -0.51
CA ILE A 103 -1.44 5.55 -1.42
C ILE A 103 -1.67 4.10 -1.03
N MET A 104 -2.93 3.67 -0.92
CA MET A 104 -3.30 2.27 -0.70
C MET A 104 -4.08 1.73 -1.89
N PHE A 105 -3.52 0.74 -2.56
CA PHE A 105 -4.16 -0.04 -3.60
C PHE A 105 -4.75 -1.29 -2.96
N MET A 106 -6.06 -1.29 -2.76
CA MET A 106 -6.78 -2.36 -2.07
C MET A 106 -8.23 -2.41 -2.50
N ARG A 107 -8.93 -3.50 -2.21
CA ARG A 107 -10.38 -3.61 -2.42
C ARG A 107 -11.16 -2.60 -1.56
N PRO A 108 -12.42 -2.28 -1.89
CA PRO A 108 -13.23 -1.35 -1.10
C PRO A 108 -13.38 -1.77 0.37
N LYS A 109 -13.59 -0.78 1.27
CA LYS A 109 -13.58 -0.94 2.74
C LYS A 109 -14.43 -2.07 3.32
N LYS A 110 -15.47 -2.53 2.64
CA LYS A 110 -16.31 -3.64 3.13
C LYS A 110 -15.58 -4.99 3.10
N GLU A 111 -14.52 -5.09 2.30
CA GLU A 111 -13.81 -6.34 2.00
C GLU A 111 -12.32 -6.29 2.38
N TRP A 112 -11.78 -5.11 2.72
CA TRP A 112 -10.35 -4.89 2.79
C TRP A 112 -9.61 -5.62 3.93
N HIS A 113 -10.27 -5.89 5.06
CA HIS A 113 -9.58 -6.41 6.26
C HIS A 113 -8.82 -7.71 6.04
N MET A 114 -9.31 -8.57 5.16
CA MET A 114 -8.72 -9.88 4.90
C MET A 114 -8.17 -10.01 3.47
N TYR A 115 -8.21 -8.93 2.66
CA TYR A 115 -7.56 -8.89 1.36
C TYR A 115 -6.20 -8.22 1.43
N PRO A 116 -5.23 -8.68 0.61
CA PRO A 116 -3.94 -8.01 0.52
C PRO A 116 -4.08 -6.60 -0.03
N CYS A 117 -3.09 -5.78 0.25
CA CYS A 117 -2.94 -4.46 -0.35
C CYS A 117 -1.54 -4.28 -0.94
N MET A 118 -1.42 -3.32 -1.82
CA MET A 118 -0.15 -2.70 -2.19
C MET A 118 -0.16 -1.26 -1.74
N TRP A 119 1.00 -0.71 -1.38
CA TRP A 119 1.08 0.68 -0.94
C TRP A 119 2.32 1.38 -1.48
N PHE A 120 2.24 2.69 -1.51
CA PHE A 120 3.35 3.61 -1.68
C PHE A 120 3.27 4.66 -0.58
N GLU A 121 4.37 4.93 0.10
CA GLU A 121 4.45 5.89 1.19
C GLU A 121 5.66 6.80 1.00
N VAL A 122 5.48 8.07 1.34
CA VAL A 122 6.52 9.09 1.36
C VAL A 122 6.56 9.73 2.74
N THR A 123 7.75 9.80 3.29
CA THR A 123 8.10 10.59 4.47
C THR A 123 9.13 11.66 4.07
N PRO A 124 9.42 12.65 4.92
CA PRO A 124 10.50 13.61 4.64
C PRO A 124 11.89 12.99 4.50
N GLN A 125 12.10 11.77 4.99
CA GLN A 125 13.41 11.10 5.04
C GLN A 125 13.56 9.94 4.08
N ALA A 126 12.41 9.34 3.63
CA ALA A 126 12.44 8.12 2.84
C ALA A 126 11.14 7.95 2.06
N TRP A 127 11.16 7.04 1.10
CA TRP A 127 9.95 6.50 0.51
C TRP A 127 9.95 4.98 0.57
N SER A 128 8.77 4.39 0.56
CA SER A 128 8.60 2.95 0.59
C SER A 128 7.42 2.50 -0.25
N CYS A 129 7.43 1.24 -0.66
CA CYS A 129 6.29 0.59 -1.26
C CYS A 129 6.29 -0.89 -0.88
N GLY A 130 5.14 -1.53 -0.95
CA GLY A 130 5.08 -2.92 -0.53
C GLY A 130 3.82 -3.64 -0.96
N VAL A 131 3.76 -4.93 -0.57
CA VAL A 131 2.65 -5.84 -0.77
C VAL A 131 2.49 -6.76 0.43
N GLY A 132 1.27 -6.97 0.87
CA GLY A 132 0.99 -7.92 1.95
C GLY A 132 -0.38 -7.74 2.56
N THR A 133 -0.55 -8.31 3.75
CA THR A 133 -1.79 -8.28 4.52
C THR A 133 -1.65 -7.38 5.73
N TYR A 134 -2.74 -6.71 6.09
CA TYR A 134 -2.82 -5.83 7.26
C TYR A 134 -3.93 -6.33 8.20
N GLU A 135 -3.59 -6.57 9.47
CA GLU A 135 -4.54 -7.00 10.51
C GLU A 135 -5.36 -8.26 10.15
N VAL A 136 -4.70 -9.35 9.73
CA VAL A 136 -5.37 -10.62 9.47
C VAL A 136 -5.63 -11.41 10.75
N SER A 137 -6.70 -12.22 10.75
CA SER A 137 -7.06 -13.10 11.87
C SER A 137 -6.18 -14.35 11.92
N ALA A 138 -6.20 -15.04 13.08
CA ALA A 138 -5.54 -16.33 13.22
C ALA A 138 -6.12 -17.37 12.25
N ASP A 139 -7.43 -17.35 12.01
CA ASP A 139 -8.12 -18.26 11.10
C ASP A 139 -7.73 -18.00 9.64
N TYR A 140 -7.55 -16.75 9.25
CA TYR A 140 -6.98 -16.40 7.95
C TYR A 140 -5.59 -17.03 7.78
N MET A 141 -4.74 -16.97 8.81
CA MET A 141 -3.40 -17.53 8.76
C MET A 141 -3.39 -19.08 8.75
N GLU A 142 -4.46 -19.75 9.21
CA GLU A 142 -4.61 -21.21 9.01
C GLU A 142 -4.92 -21.52 7.53
N VAL A 143 -5.82 -20.78 6.88
CA VAL A 143 -6.06 -20.90 5.43
C VAL A 143 -4.79 -20.60 4.63
N PHE A 144 -4.03 -19.58 5.01
CA PHE A 144 -2.72 -19.28 4.40
C PHE A 144 -1.75 -20.47 4.51
N ARG A 145 -1.67 -21.13 5.66
CA ARG A 145 -0.82 -22.34 5.85
C ARG A 145 -1.28 -23.50 4.99
N GLU A 146 -2.58 -23.65 4.81
CA GLU A 146 -3.13 -24.67 3.90
C GLU A 146 -2.67 -24.40 2.45
N HIS A 147 -2.75 -23.17 1.98
CA HIS A 147 -2.21 -22.78 0.67
C HIS A 147 -0.71 -23.07 0.54
N LEU A 148 0.08 -22.80 1.59
CA LEU A 148 1.51 -23.12 1.61
C LEU A 148 1.79 -24.63 1.50
N ARG A 149 0.95 -25.48 2.11
CA ARG A 149 1.07 -26.94 2.00
C ARG A 149 0.69 -27.44 0.61
N ASN A 150 -0.34 -26.83 0.01
CA ASN A 150 -0.91 -27.23 -1.27
C ASN A 150 -0.05 -26.78 -2.46
N ASP A 151 0.55 -25.58 -2.39
CA ASP A 151 1.40 -25.01 -3.45
C ASP A 151 2.66 -24.31 -2.88
N PRO A 152 3.59 -25.07 -2.26
CA PRO A 152 4.82 -24.49 -1.71
C PRO A 152 5.71 -23.87 -2.81
N GLU A 153 5.74 -24.44 -4.00
CA GLU A 153 6.60 -23.96 -5.09
C GLU A 153 6.05 -22.70 -5.75
N GLY A 154 4.73 -22.57 -5.90
CA GLY A 154 4.08 -21.34 -6.36
C GLY A 154 4.33 -20.19 -5.38
N PHE A 155 4.23 -20.45 -4.08
CA PHE A 155 4.56 -19.46 -3.07
C PHE A 155 6.05 -19.06 -3.10
N LYS A 156 6.99 -20.01 -3.19
CA LYS A 156 8.42 -19.71 -3.32
C LYS A 156 8.74 -18.84 -4.54
N LYS A 157 8.06 -19.09 -5.67
CA LYS A 157 8.19 -18.23 -6.87
C LYS A 157 7.69 -16.81 -6.60
N ALA A 158 6.56 -16.66 -5.92
CA ALA A 158 6.02 -15.36 -5.54
C ALA A 158 6.97 -14.60 -4.59
N VAL A 159 7.52 -15.28 -3.58
CA VAL A 159 8.55 -14.74 -2.67
C VAL A 159 9.78 -14.29 -3.45
N LYS A 160 10.32 -15.16 -4.33
CA LYS A 160 11.50 -14.82 -5.15
C LYS A 160 11.24 -13.59 -6.02
N SER A 161 10.06 -13.48 -6.61
CA SER A 161 9.66 -12.31 -7.39
C SER A 161 9.64 -11.05 -6.54
N ALA A 162 9.02 -11.09 -5.37
CA ALA A 162 8.96 -9.94 -4.44
C ALA A 162 10.35 -9.52 -3.97
N LEU A 163 11.18 -10.45 -3.51
CA LEU A 163 12.55 -10.18 -3.05
C LEU A 163 13.47 -9.66 -4.16
N SER A 164 13.18 -9.95 -5.43
CA SER A 164 13.99 -9.46 -6.56
C SER A 164 13.89 -7.94 -6.78
N THR A 165 12.99 -7.26 -6.08
CA THR A 165 12.90 -5.79 -6.04
C THR A 165 13.89 -5.15 -5.06
N GLY A 166 14.53 -5.94 -4.20
CA GLY A 166 15.23 -5.47 -3.01
C GLY A 166 14.33 -5.32 -1.78
N ALA A 167 13.06 -5.72 -1.88
CA ALA A 167 12.16 -5.73 -0.73
C ALA A 167 12.60 -6.74 0.33
N MET A 168 12.29 -6.43 1.58
CA MET A 168 12.50 -7.34 2.72
C MET A 168 11.15 -7.83 3.23
N LEU A 169 11.17 -9.05 3.77
CA LEU A 169 10.03 -9.58 4.52
C LEU A 169 9.95 -8.92 5.89
N ASP A 170 8.77 -8.43 6.25
CA ASP A 170 8.39 -8.11 7.62
C ASP A 170 7.29 -9.09 8.06
N ALA A 171 7.57 -9.82 9.13
CA ALA A 171 6.67 -10.82 9.68
C ALA A 171 6.96 -11.01 11.17
N GLU A 172 5.92 -11.04 11.99
CA GLU A 172 6.01 -11.50 13.37
C GLU A 172 5.66 -12.99 13.44
N CYS A 173 6.54 -13.80 13.98
CA CYS A 173 6.34 -15.25 14.08
C CYS A 173 5.85 -15.68 15.46
N TYR A 174 5.13 -16.80 15.50
CA TYR A 174 4.81 -17.48 16.74
C TYR A 174 6.09 -18.04 17.40
N LYS A 175 6.14 -17.99 18.72
CA LYS A 175 7.28 -18.55 19.50
C LYS A 175 7.39 -20.08 19.36
N ARG A 176 6.26 -20.77 19.24
CA ARG A 176 6.21 -22.23 19.02
C ARG A 176 5.94 -22.48 17.54
N PRO A 177 6.82 -23.25 16.87
CA PRO A 177 6.59 -23.63 15.48
C PRO A 177 5.27 -24.38 15.31
N LYS A 178 4.59 -24.08 14.20
CA LYS A 178 3.40 -24.80 13.78
C LYS A 178 3.79 -26.14 13.14
N PRO A 179 3.03 -27.23 13.36
CA PRO A 179 3.28 -28.52 12.73
C PRO A 179 3.10 -28.48 11.22
N ASP A 180 3.64 -29.48 10.53
CA ASP A 180 3.44 -29.72 9.08
C ASP A 180 3.93 -28.60 8.16
N CYS A 181 4.97 -27.88 8.58
CA CYS A 181 5.58 -26.82 7.79
C CYS A 181 6.36 -27.40 6.60
N PRO A 182 6.06 -26.98 5.35
CA PRO A 182 6.88 -27.33 4.20
C PRO A 182 8.31 -26.80 4.34
N ALA A 183 9.29 -27.61 3.94
CA ALA A 183 10.70 -27.28 4.07
C ALA A 183 11.08 -25.96 3.38
N GLY A 184 11.80 -25.10 4.10
CA GLY A 184 12.28 -23.80 3.63
C GLY A 184 11.21 -22.70 3.64
N LEU A 185 10.05 -22.92 4.30
CA LEU A 185 8.98 -21.94 4.47
C LEU A 185 8.73 -21.56 5.94
N GLU A 186 9.64 -21.90 6.84
CA GLU A 186 9.47 -21.78 8.30
C GLU A 186 9.10 -20.35 8.74
N ASN A 187 9.77 -19.34 8.17
CA ASN A 187 9.53 -17.92 8.49
C ASN A 187 8.16 -17.42 8.04
N PHE A 188 7.61 -18.00 6.97
CA PHE A 188 6.29 -17.64 6.45
C PHE A 188 5.20 -18.45 7.16
N TYR A 189 5.45 -19.74 7.33
CA TYR A 189 4.47 -20.67 7.92
C TYR A 189 4.18 -20.33 9.39
N ASN A 190 5.19 -19.86 10.13
CA ASN A 190 5.05 -19.44 11.51
C ASN A 190 4.64 -17.98 11.70
N ALA A 191 4.42 -17.25 10.63
CA ALA A 191 4.02 -15.84 10.69
C ALA A 191 2.59 -15.66 11.24
N LYS A 192 2.38 -14.55 11.94
CA LYS A 192 1.07 -14.03 12.36
C LYS A 192 0.46 -13.11 11.31
N TYR A 193 1.30 -12.44 10.56
CA TYR A 193 1.04 -11.61 9.39
C TYR A 193 2.32 -11.58 8.55
N LEU A 194 2.23 -11.14 7.34
CA LEU A 194 3.42 -10.89 6.52
C LEU A 194 3.18 -9.81 5.47
N TYR A 195 4.21 -9.04 5.20
CA TYR A 195 4.29 -8.18 4.04
C TYR A 195 5.74 -8.05 3.56
N PHE A 196 5.89 -7.65 2.30
CA PHE A 196 7.17 -7.34 1.70
C PHE A 196 7.23 -5.84 1.47
N ALA A 197 8.28 -5.19 1.97
CA ALA A 197 8.49 -3.77 1.85
C ALA A 197 9.85 -3.47 1.20
N PHE A 198 9.82 -2.63 0.17
CA PHE A 198 10.98 -1.93 -0.36
C PHE A 198 11.01 -0.54 0.26
N ALA A 199 12.17 -0.08 0.70
CA ALA A 199 12.39 1.27 1.21
C ALA A 199 13.68 1.86 0.65
N SER A 200 13.70 3.17 0.45
CA SER A 200 14.87 3.93 -0.02
C SER A 200 14.89 5.31 0.65
N ASP A 201 16.06 5.73 1.09
CA ASP A 201 16.37 7.09 1.55
C ASP A 201 16.81 8.00 0.41
N GLU A 202 16.96 7.45 -0.82
CA GLU A 202 17.30 8.23 -2.00
C GLU A 202 16.05 8.98 -2.51
N LEU A 203 15.86 10.20 -2.02
CA LEU A 203 14.70 11.03 -2.33
C LEU A 203 14.71 11.60 -3.76
N SER A 204 15.83 11.57 -4.45
CA SER A 204 15.90 11.94 -5.87
C SER A 204 15.08 11.00 -6.76
N ASP A 205 14.88 9.74 -6.32
CA ASP A 205 14.07 8.76 -7.02
C ASP A 205 12.61 9.21 -7.23
N ILE A 206 12.07 9.95 -6.26
CA ILE A 206 10.66 10.41 -6.27
C ILE A 206 10.50 11.84 -6.82
N GLY A 207 11.62 12.51 -7.13
CA GLY A 207 11.67 13.92 -7.51
C GLY A 207 11.21 14.24 -8.94
N ASN A 208 10.83 13.23 -9.73
CA ASN A 208 10.39 13.37 -11.11
C ASN A 208 9.36 12.27 -11.48
N ASP A 209 8.91 12.28 -12.72
CA ASP A 209 7.91 11.33 -13.24
C ASP A 209 8.43 9.88 -13.36
N GLY A 210 9.74 9.66 -13.34
CA GLY A 210 10.37 8.35 -13.34
C GLY A 210 9.93 7.46 -12.18
N ILE A 211 9.44 8.03 -11.06
CA ILE A 211 8.87 7.25 -9.95
C ILE A 211 7.70 6.37 -10.39
N ILE A 212 6.87 6.81 -11.34
CA ILE A 212 5.73 6.03 -11.84
C ILE A 212 6.24 4.75 -12.50
N THR A 213 7.18 4.87 -13.44
CA THR A 213 7.81 3.73 -14.12
C THR A 213 8.52 2.78 -13.14
N ARG A 214 9.18 3.36 -12.12
CA ARG A 214 9.84 2.58 -11.06
C ARG A 214 8.84 1.77 -10.25
N LEU A 215 7.74 2.41 -9.80
CA LEU A 215 6.67 1.73 -9.07
C LEU A 215 5.98 0.66 -9.91
N GLU A 216 5.72 0.90 -11.20
CA GLU A 216 5.20 -0.12 -12.12
C GLU A 216 6.12 -1.35 -12.17
N GLY A 217 7.43 -1.14 -12.30
CA GLY A 217 8.41 -2.22 -12.31
C GLY A 217 8.40 -3.04 -11.02
N ILE A 218 8.30 -2.37 -9.86
CA ILE A 218 8.22 -3.02 -8.54
C ILE A 218 6.90 -3.78 -8.39
N TYR A 219 5.76 -3.14 -8.67
CA TYR A 219 4.45 -3.78 -8.49
C TYR A 219 4.20 -4.95 -9.44
N LYS A 220 4.75 -4.93 -10.66
CA LYS A 220 4.76 -6.12 -11.55
C LYS A 220 5.42 -7.33 -10.87
N LYS A 221 6.49 -7.09 -10.11
CA LYS A 221 7.18 -8.15 -9.34
C LYS A 221 6.46 -8.52 -8.04
N PHE A 222 5.68 -7.63 -7.46
CA PHE A 222 4.82 -7.89 -6.32
C PHE A 222 3.50 -8.60 -6.69
N ALA A 223 3.05 -8.48 -7.94
CA ALA A 223 1.78 -9.04 -8.39
C ALA A 223 1.61 -10.55 -8.12
N PRO A 224 2.62 -11.43 -8.29
CA PRO A 224 2.47 -12.84 -7.92
C PRO A 224 2.16 -13.04 -6.43
N MET A 225 2.79 -12.27 -5.53
CA MET A 225 2.52 -12.34 -4.09
C MET A 225 1.12 -11.83 -3.76
N TYR A 226 0.71 -10.70 -4.36
CA TYR A 226 -0.65 -10.19 -4.21
C TYR A 226 -1.69 -11.24 -4.61
N ARG A 227 -1.53 -11.87 -5.78
CA ARG A 227 -2.47 -12.89 -6.27
C ARG A 227 -2.52 -14.11 -5.36
N PHE A 228 -1.38 -14.58 -4.88
CA PHE A 228 -1.33 -15.69 -3.91
C PHE A 228 -2.14 -15.36 -2.64
N LEU A 229 -1.90 -14.18 -2.05
CA LEU A 229 -2.61 -13.74 -0.84
C LEU A 229 -4.09 -13.46 -1.10
N ARG A 230 -4.46 -12.96 -2.29
CA ARG A 230 -5.85 -12.81 -2.72
C ARG A 230 -6.58 -14.16 -2.77
N ASP A 231 -5.96 -15.17 -3.33
CA ASP A 231 -6.54 -16.50 -3.44
C ASP A 231 -6.76 -17.13 -2.06
N VAL A 232 -5.84 -16.89 -1.11
CA VAL A 232 -6.05 -17.20 0.32
C VAL A 232 -7.28 -16.48 0.88
N SER A 233 -7.43 -15.18 0.57
CA SER A 233 -8.58 -14.39 1.03
C SER A 233 -9.89 -14.89 0.45
N ASP A 234 -9.91 -15.21 -0.85
CA ASP A 234 -11.08 -15.74 -1.53
C ASP A 234 -11.54 -17.07 -0.90
N ASP A 235 -10.61 -17.95 -0.52
CA ASP A 235 -10.93 -19.22 0.14
C ASP A 235 -11.32 -19.02 1.61
N TYR A 236 -10.68 -18.08 2.31
CA TYR A 236 -11.08 -17.69 3.67
C TYR A 236 -12.55 -17.26 3.71
N PHE A 237 -12.98 -16.39 2.81
CA PHE A 237 -14.37 -15.92 2.77
C PHE A 237 -15.37 -16.97 2.33
N LYS A 238 -14.98 -18.00 1.55
CA LYS A 238 -15.87 -19.14 1.23
C LYS A 238 -16.20 -20.00 2.45
N THR A 239 -15.25 -20.07 3.39
CA THR A 239 -15.36 -20.98 4.55
C THR A 239 -15.84 -20.28 5.83
N HIS A 240 -15.82 -18.93 5.86
CA HIS A 240 -16.13 -18.12 7.05
C HIS A 240 -17.25 -17.08 6.81
N GLN A 241 -18.18 -17.38 5.89
CA GLN A 241 -19.42 -16.61 5.69
C GLN A 241 -20.49 -16.99 6.67
#